data_09cdf336bfff07d0c10c45fc3caf938f
#
_entry.id   09cdf336bfff07d0c10c45fc3caf938f
#
_cell.length_a   1.000
_cell.length_b   1.000
_cell.length_c   1.000
_cell.angle_alpha   90.00
_cell.angle_beta   90.00
_cell.angle_gamma   90.00
#
_symmetry.space_group_name_H-M   'P 1'
#
loop_
_entity.id
_entity.type
_entity.pdbx_description
1 polymer ?
#
loop_
_entity_poly.entity_id
_entity_poly.type
_entity_poly.pdbx_seq_one_letter_code
_entity_poly.pdbx_strand_id
1 'polypeptide(L)'
;GSLPSFPQATTTFSTPKFISIEGKISNEKVKLTWNISENETADKFEVEKSSDGGNFSLAALVFGTDKMSSDQYQFYEKVNSGKILYRIKLINKNKELEYSKIIEINAGA
;
A
#
# COMPACT_ATOMS: atom_id res chain seq x y z
N GLY A 1 -49.29 8.23 -8.38
CA GLY A 1 -48.66 6.94 -8.44
C GLY A 1 -47.32 6.90 -7.76
N SER A 2 -47.09 5.85 -7.04
CA SER A 2 -45.82 5.64 -6.36
C SER A 2 -44.71 5.50 -7.38
N LEU A 3 -43.70 6.30 -7.25
CA LEU A 3 -42.50 6.13 -8.03
C LEU A 3 -41.91 4.74 -7.71
N PRO A 4 -41.52 3.97 -8.71
CA PRO A 4 -40.83 2.72 -8.43
C PRO A 4 -39.60 3.07 -7.62
N SER A 5 -39.53 2.49 -6.43
CA SER A 5 -38.30 2.56 -5.69
C SER A 5 -37.24 1.91 -6.56
N PHE A 6 -36.36 2.71 -7.13
CA PHE A 6 -35.19 2.15 -7.72
C PHE A 6 -34.49 1.40 -6.63
N PRO A 7 -34.21 0.09 -6.80
CA PRO A 7 -33.24 -0.51 -5.92
C PRO A 7 -32.06 0.41 -6.05
N GLN A 8 -31.78 1.13 -5.00
CA GLN A 8 -30.53 1.84 -4.97
C GLN A 8 -29.50 0.80 -5.32
N ALA A 9 -29.03 0.90 -6.54
CA ALA A 9 -27.88 0.17 -6.90
C ALA A 9 -26.94 0.39 -5.74
N THR A 10 -26.77 -0.62 -4.94
CA THR A 10 -25.65 -0.64 -4.05
C THR A 10 -24.46 -0.51 -4.97
N THR A 11 -24.10 0.71 -5.24
CA THR A 11 -22.83 0.99 -5.86
C THR A 11 -21.84 0.48 -4.85
N THR A 12 -21.51 -0.78 -4.97
CA THR A 12 -20.29 -1.28 -4.38
C THR A 12 -19.21 -0.48 -5.06
N PHE A 13 -18.80 0.60 -4.41
CA PHE A 13 -17.61 1.29 -4.85
C PHE A 13 -16.49 0.29 -4.73
N SER A 14 -15.96 -0.10 -5.88
CA SER A 14 -14.77 -0.91 -5.93
C SER A 14 -13.69 -0.15 -5.16
N THR A 15 -13.14 -0.79 -4.16
CA THR A 15 -12.03 -0.21 -3.41
C THR A 15 -10.74 -0.92 -3.82
N PRO A 16 -9.63 -0.18 -3.90
CA PRO A 16 -8.37 -0.82 -4.22
C PRO A 16 -7.96 -1.75 -3.08
N LYS A 17 -7.32 -2.86 -3.43
CA LYS A 17 -6.88 -3.84 -2.43
C LYS A 17 -5.49 -4.34 -2.76
N PHE A 18 -4.75 -4.67 -1.71
CA PHE A 18 -3.45 -5.29 -1.89
C PHE A 18 -3.65 -6.72 -2.39
N ILE A 19 -3.14 -7.00 -3.58
CA ILE A 19 -3.08 -8.37 -4.10
C ILE A 19 -1.91 -9.07 -3.43
N SER A 20 -0.78 -8.39 -3.33
CA SER A 20 0.43 -8.92 -2.71
C SER A 20 1.32 -7.78 -2.25
N ILE A 21 2.17 -8.08 -1.29
CA ILE A 21 3.24 -7.21 -0.87
C ILE A 21 4.40 -8.08 -0.43
N GLU A 22 5.60 -7.75 -0.88
CA GLU A 22 6.81 -8.46 -0.47
C GLU A 22 7.97 -7.49 -0.32
N GLY A 23 8.93 -7.87 0.50
CA GLY A 23 10.14 -7.10 0.69
C GLY A 23 11.35 -8.01 0.59
N LYS A 24 12.41 -7.50 0.01
CA LYS A 24 13.68 -8.20 -0.14
C LYS A 24 14.81 -7.25 0.19
N ILE A 25 15.93 -7.80 0.65
CA ILE A 25 17.15 -7.03 0.84
C ILE A 25 18.29 -7.69 0.08
N SER A 26 19.06 -6.87 -0.59
CA SER A 26 20.22 -7.32 -1.35
C SER A 26 21.25 -6.19 -1.37
N ASN A 27 22.48 -6.47 -0.97
CA ASN A 27 23.55 -5.47 -0.96
C ASN A 27 23.16 -4.20 -0.21
N GLU A 28 22.59 -4.35 0.99
CA GLU A 28 22.16 -3.24 1.85
C GLU A 28 21.04 -2.41 1.23
N LYS A 29 20.40 -2.91 0.19
CA LYS A 29 19.28 -2.21 -0.46
C LYS A 29 17.99 -2.99 -0.28
N VAL A 30 17.02 -2.34 0.33
CA VAL A 30 15.69 -2.89 0.50
C VAL A 30 14.86 -2.58 -0.74
N LYS A 31 14.10 -3.57 -1.19
CA LYS A 31 13.12 -3.39 -2.27
C LYS A 31 11.78 -3.89 -1.76
N LEU A 32 10.80 -3.00 -1.71
CA LEU A 32 9.41 -3.36 -1.44
C LEU A 32 8.66 -3.35 -2.76
N THR A 33 7.83 -4.35 -2.96
CA THR A 33 6.99 -4.44 -4.15
C THR A 33 5.57 -4.77 -3.72
N TRP A 34 4.59 -4.01 -4.20
CA TRP A 34 3.19 -4.31 -3.90
C TRP A 34 2.35 -4.18 -5.15
N ASN A 35 1.34 -5.04 -5.23
CA ASN A 35 0.42 -5.09 -6.34
C ASN A 35 -0.97 -4.74 -5.85
N ILE A 36 -1.66 -3.90 -6.60
CA ILE A 36 -2.97 -3.35 -6.21
C ILE A 36 -4.00 -3.71 -7.26
N SER A 37 -5.17 -4.20 -6.82
CA SER A 37 -6.33 -4.37 -7.68
C SER A 37 -7.12 -3.07 -7.71
N GLU A 38 -7.90 -2.87 -8.79
CA GLU A 38 -8.70 -1.65 -8.95
C GLU A 38 -7.88 -0.40 -8.72
N ASN A 39 -6.71 -0.42 -9.32
CA ASN A 39 -5.70 0.61 -9.14
C ASN A 39 -6.18 2.01 -9.47
N GLU A 40 -7.12 2.16 -10.39
CA GLU A 40 -7.67 3.46 -10.78
C GLU A 40 -8.38 4.16 -9.62
N THR A 41 -8.72 3.42 -8.56
CA THR A 41 -9.36 3.99 -7.37
C THR A 41 -8.37 4.36 -6.28
N ALA A 42 -7.10 4.03 -6.45
CA ALA A 42 -6.06 4.36 -5.48
C ALA A 42 -5.52 5.77 -5.75
N ASP A 43 -5.46 6.59 -4.70
CA ASP A 43 -4.93 7.95 -4.79
C ASP A 43 -3.42 7.97 -4.57
N LYS A 44 -2.98 7.43 -3.45
CA LYS A 44 -1.57 7.44 -3.08
C LYS A 44 -1.25 6.37 -2.05
N PHE A 45 0.04 6.13 -1.88
CA PHE A 45 0.56 5.19 -0.90
C PHE A 45 1.59 5.87 -0.04
N GLU A 46 1.55 5.61 1.25
CA GLU A 46 2.59 6.05 2.15
C GLU A 46 3.36 4.83 2.62
N VAL A 47 4.65 4.80 2.31
CA VAL A 47 5.53 3.75 2.82
C VAL A 47 5.94 4.17 4.21
N GLU A 48 5.65 3.32 5.19
CA GLU A 48 5.96 3.61 6.59
C GLU A 48 6.94 2.57 7.12
N LYS A 49 7.83 3.01 7.98
CA LYS A 49 8.83 2.12 8.58
C LYS A 49 8.95 2.34 10.07
N SER A 50 9.41 1.29 10.76
CA SER A 50 9.60 1.30 12.20
C SER A 50 10.78 0.43 12.58
N SER A 51 11.55 0.88 13.57
CA SER A 51 12.62 0.07 14.14
C SER A 51 12.18 -0.67 15.41
N ASP A 52 11.09 -0.24 16.03
CA ASP A 52 10.61 -0.81 17.29
C ASP A 52 9.27 -1.53 17.20
N GLY A 53 8.58 -1.42 16.06
CA GLY A 53 7.26 -2.05 15.86
C GLY A 53 6.10 -1.28 16.45
N GLY A 54 6.37 -0.24 17.24
CA GLY A 54 5.34 0.56 17.88
C GLY A 54 5.10 1.90 17.20
N ASN A 55 6.19 2.51 16.72
CA ASN A 55 6.13 3.82 16.09
C ASN A 55 6.57 3.73 14.65
N PHE A 56 5.67 4.08 13.74
CA PHE A 56 5.96 4.10 12.31
C PHE A 56 6.13 5.54 11.85
N SER A 57 7.11 5.76 10.99
CA SER A 57 7.35 7.06 10.37
C SER A 57 7.29 6.94 8.86
N LEU A 58 6.98 8.05 8.20
CA LEU A 58 6.88 8.09 6.75
C LEU A 58 8.26 7.93 6.12
N ALA A 59 8.41 6.94 5.25
CA ALA A 59 9.63 6.74 4.49
C ALA A 59 9.50 7.31 3.08
N ALA A 60 8.32 7.21 2.46
CA ALA A 60 8.10 7.71 1.11
C ALA A 60 6.63 7.88 0.82
N LEU A 61 6.34 8.78 -0.12
CA LEU A 61 5.00 8.97 -0.68
C LEU A 61 5.05 8.58 -2.14
N VAL A 62 4.13 7.69 -2.53
CA VAL A 62 4.05 7.20 -3.91
C VAL A 62 2.66 7.47 -4.43
N PHE A 63 2.55 8.19 -5.54
CA PHE A 63 1.25 8.51 -6.10
C PHE A 63 0.71 7.37 -6.96
N GLY A 64 -0.61 7.22 -6.94
CA GLY A 64 -1.28 6.24 -7.80
C GLY A 64 -1.07 6.59 -9.27
N THR A 65 -0.95 5.57 -10.10
CA THR A 65 -0.69 5.73 -11.54
C THR A 65 -1.94 5.94 -12.37
N ASP A 66 -3.12 5.70 -11.78
CA ASP A 66 -4.42 5.73 -12.46
C ASP A 66 -4.59 4.66 -13.54
N LYS A 67 -3.63 3.75 -13.66
CA LYS A 67 -3.76 2.64 -14.59
C LYS A 67 -4.95 1.78 -14.21
N MET A 68 -5.74 1.39 -15.19
CA MET A 68 -6.92 0.54 -14.99
C MET A 68 -6.54 -0.87 -14.55
N SER A 69 -7.39 -1.47 -13.75
CA SER A 69 -7.30 -2.83 -13.23
C SER A 69 -6.21 -2.98 -12.17
N SER A 70 -5.10 -3.62 -12.46
CA SER A 70 -4.05 -3.81 -11.48
C SER A 70 -2.79 -3.06 -11.90
N ASP A 71 -2.01 -2.67 -10.90
CA ASP A 71 -0.71 -2.10 -11.16
C ASP A 71 0.24 -2.49 -10.04
N GLN A 72 1.52 -2.37 -10.32
CA GLN A 72 2.58 -2.73 -9.40
C GLN A 72 3.40 -1.51 -9.04
N TYR A 73 3.74 -1.40 -7.75
CA TYR A 73 4.52 -0.31 -7.21
C TYR A 73 5.77 -0.85 -6.55
N GLN A 74 6.81 -0.03 -6.51
CA GLN A 74 8.09 -0.40 -5.91
C GLN A 74 8.65 0.76 -5.11
N PHE A 75 9.37 0.41 -4.04
CA PHE A 75 10.09 1.37 -3.23
C PHE A 75 11.45 0.79 -2.89
N TYR A 76 12.47 1.61 -2.95
CA TYR A 76 13.84 1.21 -2.65
C TYR A 76 14.43 2.14 -1.61
N GLU A 77 15.20 1.58 -0.69
CA GLU A 77 16.01 2.40 0.20
C GLU A 77 17.21 1.60 0.68
N LYS A 78 18.28 2.33 0.99
CA LYS A 78 19.49 1.73 1.54
C LYS A 78 19.34 1.57 3.04
N VAL A 79 19.70 0.40 3.55
CA VAL A 79 19.63 0.10 4.98
C VAL A 79 20.96 -0.53 5.39
N ASN A 80 21.61 0.02 6.41
CA ASN A 80 22.93 -0.42 6.80
C ASN A 80 22.93 -1.67 7.68
N SER A 81 22.03 -1.72 8.67
CA SER A 81 21.99 -2.84 9.59
C SER A 81 20.70 -2.84 10.39
N GLY A 82 20.45 -3.93 11.09
CA GLY A 82 19.34 -4.04 12.01
C GLY A 82 18.06 -4.59 11.38
N LYS A 83 17.03 -4.62 12.19
CA LYS A 83 15.70 -5.06 11.79
C LYS A 83 14.84 -3.85 11.53
N ILE A 84 14.17 -3.82 10.39
CA ILE A 84 13.25 -2.76 10.05
C ILE A 84 11.92 -3.37 9.64
N LEU A 85 10.85 -2.77 10.13
CA LEU A 85 9.50 -3.18 9.77
C LEU A 85 8.94 -2.14 8.79
N TYR A 86 8.31 -2.63 7.74
CA TYR A 86 7.66 -1.78 6.73
C TYR A 86 6.19 -2.12 6.62
N ARG A 87 5.39 -1.14 6.32
CA ARG A 87 4.01 -1.34 5.91
C ARG A 87 3.64 -0.26 4.91
N ILE A 88 2.64 -0.55 4.09
CA ILE A 88 2.15 0.41 3.11
C ILE A 88 0.76 0.87 3.56
N LYS A 89 0.57 2.18 3.60
CA LYS A 89 -0.73 2.78 3.86
C LYS A 89 -1.31 3.20 2.52
N LEU A 90 -2.39 2.55 2.13
CA LEU A 90 -3.11 2.85 0.90
C LEU A 90 -4.20 3.86 1.21
N ILE A 91 -4.23 4.95 0.46
CA ILE A 91 -5.26 5.98 0.58
C ILE A 91 -6.01 6.00 -0.74
N ASN A 92 -7.30 5.68 -0.70
CA ASN A 92 -8.09 5.66 -1.93
C ASN A 92 -8.63 7.06 -2.26
N LYS A 93 -9.24 7.21 -3.43
CA LYS A 93 -9.74 8.51 -3.88
C LYS A 93 -10.90 9.02 -3.03
N ASN A 94 -11.52 8.15 -2.24
CA ASN A 94 -12.55 8.52 -1.27
C ASN A 94 -11.97 8.84 0.10
N LYS A 95 -10.62 8.86 0.20
CA LYS A 95 -9.87 9.15 1.43
C LYS A 95 -10.02 8.08 2.51
N GLU A 96 -10.45 6.90 2.14
CA GLU A 96 -10.43 5.76 3.04
C GLU A 96 -9.05 5.16 3.08
N LEU A 97 -8.68 4.56 4.21
CA LEU A 97 -7.34 4.05 4.45
C LEU A 97 -7.35 2.54 4.56
N GLU A 98 -6.30 1.91 4.04
CA GLU A 98 -6.09 0.48 4.23
C GLU A 98 -4.59 0.25 4.42
N TYR A 99 -4.24 -0.56 5.41
CA TYR A 99 -2.84 -0.90 5.65
C TYR A 99 -2.54 -2.28 5.10
N SER A 100 -1.33 -2.44 4.56
CA SER A 100 -0.82 -3.75 4.20
C SER A 100 -0.41 -4.51 5.45
N LYS A 101 -0.08 -5.78 5.28
CA LYS A 101 0.60 -6.51 6.34
C LYS A 101 1.97 -5.88 6.58
N ILE A 102 2.52 -6.14 7.75
CA ILE A 102 3.86 -5.67 8.08
C ILE A 102 4.90 -6.61 7.47
N ILE A 103 5.91 -6.04 6.84
CA ILE A 103 7.03 -6.77 6.25
C ILE A 103 8.26 -6.53 7.13
N GLU A 104 8.86 -7.60 7.60
CA GLU A 104 10.08 -7.52 8.39
C GLU A 104 11.30 -7.73 7.49
N ILE A 105 12.24 -6.80 7.56
CA ILE A 105 13.51 -6.87 6.83
C ILE A 105 14.63 -6.94 7.85
N ASN A 106 15.51 -7.92 7.69
CA ASN A 106 16.72 -8.05 8.52
C ASN A 106 17.92 -7.70 7.65
N ALA A 107 18.55 -6.58 7.97
CA ALA A 107 19.69 -6.08 7.23
C ALA A 107 21.02 -6.69 7.71
N GLY A 108 20.94 -7.72 8.55
CA GLY A 108 22.12 -8.37 9.09
C GLY A 108 22.56 -7.79 10.41
N ALA A 109 23.49 -8.47 11.03
CA ALA A 109 24.02 -8.06 12.33
C ALA A 109 25.01 -6.90 12.18
#